data_cbef7f33c24be953a1720bbd23f69217
#
_entry.id   cbef7f33c24be953a1720bbd23f69217
#
_cell.length_a   1.000
_cell.length_b   1.000
_cell.length_c   1.000
_cell.angle_alpha   90.00
_cell.angle_beta   90.00
_cell.angle_gamma   90.00
#
_symmetry.space_group_name_H-M   'P 1'
#
loop_
_entity.id
_entity.type
_entity.pdbx_description
1 polymer ?
#
loop_
_entity_poly.entity_id
_entity_poly.type
_entity_poly.pdbx_seq_one_letter_code
_entity_poly.pdbx_strand_id
1 'polypeptide(L)'
;NVELGMTLSGVSKEEKQQRAEDALRRVGLADHMHKKPNQLSGGQMQRVAIARALANNPDILLCDEPTGALDTETSVQIMNLIQELSKEKLVIMVTHNPELADKYADRTIRFSDGRIMDDSHPHIEGKKGEQFQLKRTKMKFVTALKLSFNNLRTKKGRTFLTAFASSIGII
;
A
#
# COMPACT_ATOMS: atom_id res chain seq x y z
N ASN A 1 -11.44 3.36 -7.30
CA ASN A 1 -10.03 2.99 -7.06
C ASN A 1 -9.73 2.98 -5.55
N VAL A 2 -10.00 4.06 -4.80
CA VAL A 2 -9.75 4.16 -3.35
C VAL A 2 -10.59 3.14 -2.55
N GLU A 3 -11.81 2.87 -2.96
CA GLU A 3 -12.72 1.89 -2.34
C GLU A 3 -12.27 0.42 -2.48
N LEU A 4 -11.30 0.14 -3.35
CA LEU A 4 -10.95 -1.24 -3.73
C LEU A 4 -10.50 -2.08 -2.53
N GLY A 5 -9.71 -1.51 -1.63
CA GLY A 5 -9.24 -2.17 -0.41
C GLY A 5 -10.37 -2.53 0.55
N MET A 6 -11.43 -1.73 0.59
CA MET A 6 -12.59 -1.93 1.46
C MET A 6 -13.60 -2.94 0.90
N THR A 7 -13.50 -3.29 -0.38
CA THR A 7 -14.46 -4.20 -1.04
C THR A 7 -14.40 -5.61 -0.45
N LEU A 8 -13.26 -6.02 0.07
CA LEU A 8 -13.05 -7.33 0.69
C LEU A 8 -13.39 -7.35 2.19
N SER A 9 -13.59 -6.19 2.81
CA SER A 9 -13.76 -6.05 4.27
C SER A 9 -15.23 -6.11 4.72
N GLY A 10 -16.19 -6.30 3.79
CA GLY A 10 -17.62 -6.40 4.13
C GLY A 10 -18.26 -5.09 4.57
N VAL A 11 -17.62 -3.96 4.31
CA VAL A 11 -18.12 -2.61 4.61
C VAL A 11 -19.28 -2.24 3.68
N SER A 12 -20.28 -1.51 4.16
CA SER A 12 -21.42 -1.06 3.35
C SER A 12 -20.98 -0.14 2.20
N LYS A 13 -21.82 0.02 1.18
CA LYS A 13 -21.50 0.87 0.02
C LYS A 13 -21.35 2.34 0.44
N GLU A 14 -22.24 2.79 1.28
CA GLU A 14 -22.29 4.16 1.80
C GLU A 14 -21.05 4.48 2.63
N GLU A 15 -20.67 3.58 3.53
CA GLU A 15 -19.48 3.72 4.37
C GLU A 15 -18.18 3.69 3.54
N LYS A 16 -18.09 2.84 2.51
CA LYS A 16 -16.95 2.84 1.59
C LYS A 16 -16.78 4.18 0.89
N GLN A 17 -17.88 4.73 0.38
CA GLN A 17 -17.86 6.01 -0.31
C GLN A 17 -17.39 7.11 0.64
N GLN A 18 -17.96 7.20 1.84
CA GLN A 18 -17.60 8.20 2.82
C GLN A 18 -16.12 8.11 3.21
N ARG A 19 -15.62 6.92 3.54
CA ARG A 19 -14.20 6.70 3.88
C ARG A 19 -13.27 7.04 2.73
N ALA A 20 -13.66 6.74 1.48
CA ALA A 20 -12.87 7.08 0.30
C ALA A 20 -12.81 8.59 0.09
N GLU A 21 -13.92 9.31 0.26
CA GLU A 21 -13.98 10.75 0.17
C GLU A 21 -13.13 11.41 1.25
N ASP A 22 -13.22 10.96 2.50
CA ASP A 22 -12.43 11.46 3.61
C ASP A 22 -10.92 11.23 3.38
N ALA A 23 -10.55 10.05 2.89
CA ALA A 23 -9.17 9.75 2.54
C ALA A 23 -8.63 10.66 1.41
N LEU A 24 -9.45 10.94 0.38
CA LEU A 24 -9.09 11.86 -0.70
C LEU A 24 -8.94 13.30 -0.22
N ARG A 25 -9.80 13.76 0.69
CA ARG A 25 -9.66 15.09 1.33
C ARG A 25 -8.35 15.18 2.13
N ARG A 26 -8.01 14.17 2.91
CA ARG A 26 -6.76 14.13 3.70
C ARG A 26 -5.49 14.26 2.86
N VAL A 27 -5.51 13.76 1.63
CA VAL A 27 -4.36 13.88 0.71
C VAL A 27 -4.44 15.11 -0.22
N GLY A 28 -5.41 16.01 -0.01
CA GLY A 28 -5.57 17.25 -0.79
C GLY A 28 -6.13 17.01 -2.19
N LEU A 29 -6.98 16.00 -2.38
CA LEU A 29 -7.62 15.67 -3.67
C LEU A 29 -9.14 15.85 -3.64
N ALA A 30 -9.68 16.72 -2.78
CA ALA A 30 -11.11 16.99 -2.70
C ALA A 30 -11.74 17.33 -4.05
N ASP A 31 -11.11 18.24 -4.82
CA ASP A 31 -11.61 18.69 -6.12
C ASP A 31 -11.39 17.69 -7.26
N HIS A 32 -10.75 16.54 -6.97
CA HIS A 32 -10.35 15.58 -7.96
C HIS A 32 -11.04 14.21 -7.80
N MET A 33 -12.03 14.11 -6.91
CA MET A 33 -12.70 12.84 -6.56
C MET A 33 -13.35 12.14 -7.75
N HIS A 34 -13.84 12.92 -8.73
CA HIS A 34 -14.56 12.40 -9.92
C HIS A 34 -13.66 12.24 -11.14
N LYS A 35 -12.38 12.61 -11.06
CA LYS A 35 -11.44 12.47 -12.18
C LYS A 35 -11.07 11.01 -12.41
N LYS A 36 -10.90 10.68 -13.69
CA LYS A 36 -10.36 9.38 -14.11
C LYS A 36 -8.83 9.37 -13.98
N PRO A 37 -8.18 8.20 -13.83
CA PRO A 37 -6.71 8.12 -13.67
C PRO A 37 -5.92 8.83 -14.77
N ASN A 38 -6.39 8.79 -16.01
CA ASN A 38 -5.75 9.46 -17.15
C ASN A 38 -5.90 11.01 -17.16
N GLN A 39 -6.62 11.57 -16.19
CA GLN A 39 -6.80 13.01 -16.00
C GLN A 39 -5.99 13.53 -14.80
N LEU A 40 -5.18 12.69 -14.19
CA LEU A 40 -4.39 13.00 -13.00
C LEU A 40 -2.90 13.08 -13.35
N SER A 41 -2.18 14.02 -12.72
CA SER A 41 -0.72 14.07 -12.79
C SER A 41 -0.08 12.90 -12.00
N GLY A 42 1.23 12.67 -12.20
CA GLY A 42 1.96 11.63 -11.44
C GLY A 42 1.84 11.81 -9.92
N GLY A 43 2.02 13.03 -9.42
CA GLY A 43 1.86 13.34 -8.00
C GLY A 43 0.44 13.17 -7.49
N GLN A 44 -0.57 13.52 -8.31
CA GLN A 44 -1.97 13.26 -7.96
C GLN A 44 -2.28 11.76 -7.91
N MET A 45 -1.74 10.97 -8.83
CA MET A 45 -1.87 9.50 -8.80
C MET A 45 -1.21 8.91 -7.55
N GLN A 46 -0.05 9.44 -7.14
CA GLN A 46 0.61 9.02 -5.90
C GLN A 46 -0.23 9.37 -4.66
N ARG A 47 -0.82 10.55 -4.61
CA ARG A 47 -1.78 10.93 -3.54
C ARG A 47 -3.01 10.02 -3.52
N VAL A 48 -3.53 9.59 -4.67
CA VAL A 48 -4.61 8.58 -4.75
C VAL A 48 -4.16 7.23 -4.18
N ALA A 49 -2.91 6.80 -4.43
CA ALA A 49 -2.37 5.57 -3.85
C ALA A 49 -2.27 5.66 -2.32
N ILE A 50 -1.84 6.81 -1.78
CA ILE A 50 -1.83 7.07 -0.33
C ILE A 50 -3.26 7.08 0.23
N ALA A 51 -4.20 7.77 -0.42
CA ALA A 51 -5.61 7.79 0.00
C ALA A 51 -6.21 6.37 0.04
N ARG A 52 -5.90 5.53 -0.94
CA ARG A 52 -6.33 4.13 -0.98
C ARG A 52 -5.80 3.34 0.22
N ALA A 53 -4.57 3.57 0.63
CA ALA A 53 -4.01 2.94 1.83
C ALA A 53 -4.72 3.44 3.10
N LEU A 54 -4.98 4.75 3.20
CA LEU A 54 -5.63 5.39 4.35
C LEU A 54 -7.11 5.01 4.53
N ALA A 55 -7.83 4.68 3.45
CA ALA A 55 -9.27 4.40 3.49
C ALA A 55 -9.65 3.24 4.42
N ASN A 56 -8.73 2.31 4.68
CA ASN A 56 -8.90 1.22 5.65
C ASN A 56 -8.49 1.61 7.08
N ASN A 57 -8.09 2.86 7.31
CA ASN A 57 -7.57 3.34 8.58
C ASN A 57 -6.52 2.40 9.22
N PRO A 58 -5.41 2.09 8.54
CA PRO A 58 -4.38 1.20 9.06
C PRO A 58 -3.58 1.88 10.18
N ASP A 59 -3.02 1.08 11.08
CA ASP A 59 -2.07 1.55 12.10
C ASP A 59 -0.65 1.70 11.51
N ILE A 60 -0.34 0.95 10.45
CA ILE A 60 0.97 0.93 9.78
C ILE A 60 0.79 1.23 8.29
N LEU A 61 1.56 2.18 7.77
CA LEU A 61 1.69 2.50 6.35
C LEU A 61 3.02 1.98 5.81
N LEU A 62 2.95 1.20 4.74
CA LEU A 62 4.12 0.72 4.02
C LEU A 62 4.28 1.53 2.73
N CYS A 63 5.39 2.22 2.57
CA CYS A 63 5.72 3.04 1.42
C CYS A 63 6.95 2.45 0.72
N ASP A 64 6.76 1.99 -0.51
CA ASP A 64 7.82 1.48 -1.36
C ASP A 64 8.11 2.51 -2.45
N GLU A 65 9.29 3.12 -2.41
CA GLU A 65 9.74 4.18 -3.33
C GLU A 65 8.68 5.27 -3.61
N PRO A 66 8.14 5.94 -2.58
CA PRO A 66 6.97 6.81 -2.76
C PRO A 66 7.20 8.02 -3.67
N THR A 67 8.45 8.33 -4.00
CA THR A 67 8.87 9.47 -4.83
C THR A 67 9.59 9.07 -6.12
N GLY A 68 9.81 7.78 -6.37
CA GLY A 68 10.71 7.29 -7.42
C GLY A 68 10.37 7.70 -8.87
N ALA A 69 9.13 8.08 -9.15
CA ALA A 69 8.67 8.50 -10.49
C ALA A 69 8.22 9.98 -10.54
N LEU A 70 8.63 10.79 -9.55
CA LEU A 70 8.17 12.17 -9.40
C LEU A 70 9.32 13.17 -9.57
N ASP A 71 9.00 14.38 -10.01
CA ASP A 71 9.92 15.52 -9.98
C ASP A 71 10.24 15.93 -8.53
N THR A 72 11.28 16.74 -8.36
CA THR A 72 11.80 17.14 -7.04
C THR A 72 10.77 17.88 -6.20
N GLU A 73 10.01 18.80 -6.80
CA GLU A 73 9.01 19.58 -6.07
C GLU A 73 7.85 18.71 -5.60
N THR A 74 7.32 17.88 -6.50
CA THR A 74 6.26 16.92 -6.17
C THR A 74 6.74 15.89 -5.13
N SER A 75 7.99 15.44 -5.21
CA SER A 75 8.61 14.54 -4.22
C SER A 75 8.59 15.15 -2.82
N VAL A 76 8.99 16.42 -2.68
CA VAL A 76 8.93 17.12 -1.39
C VAL A 76 7.50 17.22 -0.87
N GLN A 77 6.53 17.50 -1.73
CA GLN A 77 5.11 17.56 -1.32
C GLN A 77 4.59 16.19 -0.83
N ILE A 78 4.97 15.10 -1.49
CA ILE A 78 4.60 13.75 -1.06
C ILE A 78 5.28 13.38 0.26
N MET A 79 6.57 13.71 0.43
CA MET A 79 7.29 13.45 1.67
C MET A 79 6.72 14.24 2.85
N ASN A 80 6.36 15.49 2.66
CA ASN A 80 5.70 16.30 3.69
C ASN A 80 4.34 15.69 4.09
N LEU A 81 3.56 15.19 3.12
CA LEU A 81 2.31 14.48 3.40
C LEU A 81 2.56 13.22 4.23
N ILE A 82 3.55 12.40 3.86
CA ILE A 82 3.92 11.19 4.58
C ILE A 82 4.38 11.53 6.01
N GLN A 83 5.17 12.57 6.17
CA GLN A 83 5.61 13.06 7.49
C GLN A 83 4.44 13.54 8.36
N GLU A 84 3.42 14.15 7.77
CA GLU A 84 2.22 14.51 8.53
C GLU A 84 1.45 13.28 8.99
N LEU A 85 1.33 12.28 8.14
CA LEU A 85 0.69 11.00 8.48
C LEU A 85 1.47 10.21 9.54
N SER A 86 2.80 10.36 9.61
CA SER A 86 3.63 9.68 10.61
C SER A 86 3.39 10.15 12.05
N LYS A 87 2.76 11.29 12.23
CA LYS A 87 2.35 11.77 13.57
C LYS A 87 1.24 10.91 14.21
N GLU A 88 0.45 10.24 13.38
CA GLU A 88 -0.69 9.43 13.83
C GLU A 88 -0.49 7.93 13.58
N LYS A 89 0.44 7.56 12.69
CA LYS A 89 0.60 6.19 12.18
C LYS A 89 2.08 5.81 12.10
N LEU A 90 2.39 4.55 12.33
CA LEU A 90 3.73 4.06 12.02
C LEU A 90 3.91 4.00 10.50
N VAL A 91 4.89 4.74 10.00
CA VAL A 91 5.29 4.70 8.58
C VAL A 91 6.57 3.91 8.43
N ILE A 92 6.56 2.89 7.59
CA ILE A 92 7.76 2.14 7.19
C ILE A 92 7.99 2.43 5.72
N MET A 93 9.10 3.06 5.39
CA MET A 93 9.44 3.45 4.03
C MET A 93 10.69 2.70 3.55
N VAL A 94 10.62 2.20 2.32
CA VAL A 94 11.80 1.70 1.60
C VAL A 94 12.15 2.73 0.53
N THR A 95 13.41 3.15 0.49
CA THR A 95 13.91 4.06 -0.55
C THR A 95 15.40 3.80 -0.81
N HIS A 96 15.82 4.03 -2.04
CA HIS A 96 17.23 4.05 -2.42
C HIS A 96 17.83 5.46 -2.38
N ASN A 97 17.06 6.48 -1.98
CA ASN A 97 17.53 7.87 -1.85
C ASN A 97 17.89 8.16 -0.39
N PRO A 98 19.21 8.21 -0.04
CA PRO A 98 19.67 8.44 1.32
C PRO A 98 19.32 9.84 1.83
N GLU A 99 19.28 10.86 0.98
CA GLU A 99 18.98 12.24 1.38
C GLU A 99 17.52 12.36 1.90
N LEU A 100 16.59 11.64 1.26
CA LEU A 100 15.21 11.59 1.74
C LEU A 100 15.08 10.84 3.06
N ALA A 101 15.82 9.72 3.21
CA ALA A 101 15.84 8.97 4.45
C ALA A 101 16.40 9.83 5.60
N ASP A 102 17.55 10.46 5.41
CA ASP A 102 18.21 11.29 6.43
C ASP A 102 17.38 12.53 6.82
N LYS A 103 16.59 13.07 5.89
CA LYS A 103 15.77 14.27 6.13
C LYS A 103 14.45 13.98 6.83
N TYR A 104 13.80 12.85 6.54
CA TYR A 104 12.41 12.62 6.91
C TYR A 104 12.21 11.44 7.89
N ALA A 105 13.20 10.55 8.06
CA ALA A 105 13.04 9.40 8.92
C ALA A 105 13.57 9.64 10.35
N ASP A 106 12.79 9.18 11.35
CA ASP A 106 13.23 9.17 12.75
C ASP A 106 14.25 8.05 13.01
N ARG A 107 14.19 6.96 12.23
CA ARG A 107 15.12 5.83 12.28
C ARG A 107 15.39 5.32 10.89
N THR A 108 16.67 5.11 10.59
CA THR A 108 17.15 4.57 9.30
C THR A 108 17.87 3.26 9.53
N ILE A 109 17.49 2.23 8.78
CA ILE A 109 18.15 0.93 8.76
C ILE A 109 18.70 0.71 7.34
N ARG A 110 20.01 0.60 7.19
CA ARG A 110 20.66 0.39 5.89
C ARG A 110 20.91 -1.09 5.65
N PHE A 111 20.47 -1.55 4.50
CA PHE A 111 20.68 -2.92 4.04
C PHE A 111 21.62 -2.95 2.83
N SER A 112 22.53 -3.94 2.82
CA SER A 112 23.29 -4.33 1.63
C SER A 112 23.41 -5.84 1.61
N ASP A 113 23.21 -6.45 0.46
CA ASP A 113 23.30 -7.91 0.23
C ASP A 113 22.55 -8.76 1.26
N GLY A 114 21.36 -8.30 1.65
CA GLY A 114 20.48 -8.99 2.63
C GLY A 114 20.96 -8.89 4.09
N ARG A 115 21.95 -8.04 4.39
CA ARG A 115 22.47 -7.81 5.75
C ARG A 115 22.22 -6.37 6.19
N ILE A 116 21.96 -6.19 7.47
CA ILE A 116 21.91 -4.86 8.09
C ILE A 116 23.35 -4.37 8.21
N MET A 117 23.63 -3.24 7.56
CA MET A 117 24.95 -2.58 7.60
C MET A 117 24.99 -1.50 8.66
N ASP A 118 23.88 -0.81 8.88
CA ASP A 118 23.79 0.30 9.82
C ASP A 118 22.35 0.43 10.33
N ASP A 119 22.19 0.90 11.58
CA ASP A 119 20.91 1.19 12.23
C ASP A 119 21.12 2.44 13.11
N SER A 120 20.48 3.54 12.76
CA SER A 120 20.65 4.82 13.46
C SER A 120 20.18 4.78 14.93
N HIS A 121 19.29 3.85 15.27
CA HIS A 121 18.77 3.64 16.64
C HIS A 121 18.67 2.13 16.93
N PRO A 122 19.81 1.42 17.09
CA PRO A 122 19.78 -0.01 17.33
C PRO A 122 19.05 -0.32 18.64
N HIS A 123 18.22 -1.36 18.61
CA HIS A 123 17.53 -1.81 19.79
C HIS A 123 18.55 -2.35 20.80
N ILE A 124 18.68 -1.70 21.95
CA ILE A 124 19.52 -2.19 23.04
C ILE A 124 18.77 -3.38 23.67
N GLU A 125 19.31 -4.59 23.52
CA GLU A 125 18.81 -5.78 24.19
C GLU A 125 18.78 -5.54 25.71
N GLY A 126 17.59 -5.47 26.31
CA GLY A 126 17.44 -5.28 27.76
C GLY A 126 16.08 -4.75 28.20
N LYS A 127 15.34 -4.05 27.37
CA LYS A 127 13.93 -3.76 27.63
C LYS A 127 13.08 -4.84 26.95
N LYS A 128 12.55 -5.79 27.73
CA LYS A 128 11.47 -6.67 27.25
C LYS A 128 10.34 -5.78 26.81
N GLY A 129 10.27 -5.46 25.50
CA GLY A 129 9.09 -4.88 24.91
C GLY A 129 7.90 -5.80 25.20
N GLU A 130 6.74 -5.24 25.44
CA GLU A 130 5.51 -6.02 25.49
C GLU A 130 5.45 -6.91 24.24
N GLN A 131 5.32 -8.22 24.46
CA GLN A 131 5.22 -9.18 23.36
C GLN A 131 3.92 -8.87 22.62
N PHE A 132 4.04 -8.15 21.53
CA PHE A 132 2.92 -7.89 20.63
C PHE A 132 2.52 -9.21 19.96
N GLN A 133 1.47 -9.84 20.45
CA GLN A 133 0.92 -11.06 19.86
C GLN A 133 0.13 -10.68 18.61
N LEU A 134 0.75 -10.84 17.45
CA LEU A 134 0.04 -10.75 16.18
C LEU A 134 -1.07 -11.81 16.14
N LYS A 135 -2.33 -11.35 16.11
CA LYS A 135 -3.46 -12.22 15.84
C LYS A 135 -3.27 -12.88 14.47
N ARG A 136 -3.08 -14.19 14.44
CA ARG A 136 -3.04 -14.94 13.18
C ARG A 136 -4.37 -14.76 12.44
N THR A 137 -4.34 -14.03 11.34
CA THR A 137 -5.47 -13.93 10.42
C THR A 137 -5.69 -15.28 9.74
N LYS A 138 -6.83 -15.92 10.01
CA LYS A 138 -7.24 -17.15 9.32
C LYS A 138 -8.18 -16.77 8.19
N MET A 139 -7.77 -16.99 6.95
CA MET A 139 -8.66 -16.86 5.81
C MET A 139 -9.67 -18.00 5.83
N LYS A 140 -10.97 -17.67 5.77
CA LYS A 140 -12.03 -18.69 5.70
C LYS A 140 -11.92 -19.43 4.35
N PHE A 141 -12.07 -20.76 4.37
CA PHE A 141 -11.99 -21.61 3.16
C PHE A 141 -12.93 -21.13 2.04
N VAL A 142 -14.14 -20.69 2.40
CA VAL A 142 -15.12 -20.12 1.45
C VAL A 142 -14.56 -18.86 0.77
N THR A 143 -13.83 -18.02 1.50
CA THR A 143 -13.19 -16.81 0.92
C THR A 143 -12.08 -17.17 -0.05
N ALA A 144 -11.26 -18.17 0.28
CA ALA A 144 -10.23 -18.70 -0.61
C ALA A 144 -10.81 -19.28 -1.90
N LEU A 145 -11.87 -20.09 -1.80
CA LEU A 145 -12.62 -20.62 -2.95
C LEU A 145 -13.22 -19.52 -3.83
N LYS A 146 -13.85 -18.51 -3.22
CA LYS A 146 -14.45 -17.38 -3.95
C LYS A 146 -13.39 -16.56 -4.70
N LEU A 147 -12.23 -16.32 -4.09
CA LEU A 147 -11.11 -15.64 -4.72
C LEU A 147 -10.53 -16.46 -5.87
N SER A 148 -10.35 -17.76 -5.68
CA SER A 148 -9.86 -18.68 -6.72
C SER A 148 -10.82 -18.74 -7.91
N PHE A 149 -12.13 -18.87 -7.66
CA PHE A 149 -13.14 -18.88 -8.71
C PHE A 149 -13.23 -17.54 -9.46
N ASN A 150 -13.10 -16.42 -8.74
CA ASN A 150 -13.10 -15.10 -9.35
C ASN A 150 -11.86 -14.89 -10.26
N ASN A 151 -10.70 -15.40 -9.85
CA ASN A 151 -9.48 -15.40 -10.68
C ASN A 151 -9.64 -16.23 -11.96
N LEU A 152 -10.28 -17.39 -11.87
CA LEU A 152 -10.59 -18.22 -13.04
C LEU A 152 -11.56 -17.50 -13.99
N ARG A 153 -12.56 -16.81 -13.44
CA ARG A 153 -13.57 -16.08 -14.22
C ARG A 153 -13.02 -14.83 -14.88
N THR A 154 -12.12 -14.11 -14.25
CA THR A 154 -11.51 -12.89 -14.82
C THR A 154 -10.45 -13.19 -15.88
N LYS A 155 -9.79 -14.35 -15.80
CA LYS A 155 -8.75 -14.79 -16.74
C LYS A 155 -9.23 -15.88 -17.69
N LYS A 156 -10.51 -15.92 -18.06
CA LYS A 156 -11.15 -16.97 -18.90
C LYS A 156 -10.34 -17.32 -20.15
N GLY A 157 -9.86 -16.33 -20.91
CA GLY A 157 -9.08 -16.56 -22.13
C GLY A 157 -7.76 -17.29 -21.87
N ARG A 158 -7.02 -16.91 -20.82
CA ARG A 158 -5.75 -17.55 -20.47
C ARG A 158 -5.98 -18.96 -19.92
N THR A 159 -7.00 -19.15 -19.08
CA THR A 159 -7.35 -20.47 -18.50
C THR A 159 -7.80 -21.44 -19.59
N PHE A 160 -8.57 -20.97 -20.58
CA PHE A 160 -9.00 -21.79 -21.72
C PHE A 160 -7.81 -22.18 -22.60
N LEU A 161 -6.92 -21.23 -22.91
CA LEU A 161 -5.70 -21.49 -23.71
C LEU A 161 -4.76 -22.49 -23.03
N THR A 162 -4.54 -22.38 -21.73
CA THR A 162 -3.68 -23.33 -20.99
C THR A 162 -4.31 -24.72 -20.88
N ALA A 163 -5.62 -24.81 -20.62
CA ALA A 163 -6.34 -26.08 -20.60
C ALA A 163 -6.34 -26.76 -21.98
N PHE A 164 -6.53 -26.00 -23.06
CA PHE A 164 -6.50 -26.49 -24.45
C PHE A 164 -5.10 -26.96 -24.84
N ALA A 165 -4.05 -26.18 -24.53
CA ALA A 165 -2.66 -26.56 -24.79
C ALA A 165 -2.27 -27.82 -24.03
N SER A 166 -2.73 -27.98 -22.78
CA SER A 166 -2.48 -29.20 -21.98
C SER A 166 -3.21 -30.44 -22.53
N SER A 167 -4.38 -30.26 -23.15
CA SER A 167 -5.13 -31.40 -23.73
C SER A 167 -4.53 -31.90 -25.05
N ILE A 168 -3.82 -31.02 -25.78
CA ILE A 168 -3.13 -31.41 -27.05
C ILE A 168 -1.78 -32.10 -26.78
N GLY A 169 -1.16 -31.84 -25.65
CA GLY A 169 0.13 -32.43 -25.24
C GLY A 169 0.03 -33.85 -24.63
N ILE A 170 -1.16 -34.45 -24.59
CA ILE A 170 -1.40 -35.79 -24.03
C ILE A 170 -1.74 -36.83 -25.16
N ILE A 171 -1.52 -36.51 -26.42
CA ILE A 171 -1.68 -37.45 -27.53
C ILE A 171 -0.30 -37.84 -28.07
#